data_89a31c877c2d6e705a0bd668aae5087c
#
_entry.id   89a31c877c2d6e705a0bd668aae5087c
#
_cell.length_a   1.000
_cell.length_b   1.000
_cell.length_c   1.000
_cell.angle_alpha   90.00
_cell.angle_beta   90.00
_cell.angle_gamma   90.00
#
_symmetry.space_group_name_H-M   'P 1'
#
loop_
_entity.id
_entity.type
_entity.pdbx_description
1 polymer ?
#
loop_
_entity_poly.entity_id
_entity_poly.type
_entity_poly.pdbx_seq_one_letter_code
_entity_poly.pdbx_strand_id
1 'polypeptide(L)'
;RMRGNTVHYVCADDTHGTPVMLRAEKEGLTPEQLIERVHGEHSRDFRDFGVAFDNYHSTHSDENRWYAEDIYTRLRDGARLIDTRAIEQFYDPVKEMFLPDRFIKGECPKCGAADQYGDNCEVCGAAYAPTELKNPYSAVSGAKPVLKTSEHYFFRLSDPRAVEFL
;
A
#
# COMPACT_ATOMS: atom_id res chain seq x y z
N ARG A 1 -14.14 -15.32 23.35
CA ARG A 1 -15.08 -14.92 24.40
C ARG A 1 -16.13 -16.00 24.65
N MET A 2 -16.84 -16.50 23.65
CA MET A 2 -17.90 -17.52 23.82
C MET A 2 -17.43 -18.83 24.45
N ARG A 3 -16.15 -19.20 24.34
CA ARG A 3 -15.52 -20.38 24.96
C ARG A 3 -14.78 -20.07 26.27
N GLY A 4 -14.99 -18.87 26.86
CA GLY A 4 -14.34 -18.46 28.11
C GLY A 4 -12.91 -17.95 27.96
N ASN A 5 -12.36 -17.86 26.73
CA ASN A 5 -11.03 -17.34 26.52
C ASN A 5 -11.00 -15.80 26.61
N THR A 6 -9.89 -15.25 27.08
CA THR A 6 -9.59 -13.83 26.95
C THR A 6 -9.32 -13.53 25.47
N VAL A 7 -10.03 -12.56 24.91
CA VAL A 7 -9.90 -12.15 23.51
C VAL A 7 -9.78 -10.64 23.46
N HIS A 8 -8.70 -10.17 22.88
CA HIS A 8 -8.51 -8.77 22.54
C HIS A 8 -8.93 -8.57 21.07
N TYR A 9 -10.06 -7.90 20.88
CA TYR A 9 -10.62 -7.63 19.56
C TYR A 9 -10.27 -6.18 19.16
N VAL A 10 -9.24 -6.04 18.34
CA VAL A 10 -8.69 -4.73 17.95
C VAL A 10 -8.77 -4.55 16.45
N CYS A 11 -8.91 -3.30 16.00
CA CYS A 11 -8.90 -2.93 14.60
C CYS A 11 -8.37 -1.49 14.47
N ALA A 12 -7.95 -1.13 13.27
CA ALA A 12 -7.57 0.24 12.93
C ALA A 12 -7.92 0.55 11.48
N ASP A 13 -8.14 1.81 11.16
CA ASP A 13 -8.15 2.28 9.78
C ASP A 13 -6.74 2.24 9.22
N ASP A 14 -6.58 1.65 8.02
CA ASP A 14 -5.36 1.73 7.23
C ASP A 14 -5.42 3.01 6.38
N THR A 15 -4.72 4.03 6.83
CA THR A 15 -4.94 5.42 6.41
C THR A 15 -3.89 5.97 5.45
N HIS A 16 -2.86 5.21 5.13
CA HIS A 16 -1.76 5.66 4.28
C HIS A 16 -1.88 5.13 2.85
N GLY A 17 -1.17 5.81 1.95
CA GLY A 17 -1.00 5.37 0.57
C GLY A 17 -1.67 6.27 -0.47
N THR A 18 -1.29 6.04 -1.71
CA THR A 18 -1.74 6.83 -2.88
C THR A 18 -3.26 6.90 -3.04
N PRO A 19 -4.06 5.84 -2.79
CA PRO A 19 -5.52 5.92 -2.91
C PRO A 19 -6.14 7.00 -2.01
N VAL A 20 -5.65 7.12 -0.77
CA VAL A 20 -6.11 8.14 0.18
C VAL A 20 -5.77 9.55 -0.32
N MET A 21 -4.55 9.75 -0.80
CA MET A 21 -4.10 11.04 -1.35
C MET A 21 -4.94 11.48 -2.55
N LEU A 22 -5.16 10.59 -3.53
CA LEU A 22 -5.95 10.89 -4.72
C LEU A 22 -7.43 11.13 -4.39
N ARG A 23 -7.97 10.42 -3.41
CA ARG A 23 -9.34 10.66 -2.95
C ARG A 23 -9.47 12.02 -2.26
N ALA A 24 -8.53 12.38 -1.41
CA ALA A 24 -8.50 13.69 -0.75
C ALA A 24 -8.39 14.81 -1.79
N GLU A 25 -7.47 14.71 -2.76
CA GLU A 25 -7.34 15.66 -3.87
C GLU A 25 -8.67 15.85 -4.63
N LYS A 26 -9.33 14.74 -4.98
CA LYS A 26 -10.60 14.76 -5.70
C LYS A 26 -11.72 15.46 -4.92
N GLU A 27 -11.70 15.36 -3.59
CA GLU A 27 -12.71 15.97 -2.71
C GLU A 27 -12.31 17.38 -2.22
N GLY A 28 -11.13 17.88 -2.60
CA GLY A 28 -10.62 19.18 -2.17
C GLY A 28 -10.26 19.22 -0.68
N LEU A 29 -9.88 18.07 -0.12
CA LEU A 29 -9.49 17.90 1.29
C LEU A 29 -8.00 17.62 1.40
N THR A 30 -7.44 17.84 2.62
CA THR A 30 -6.15 17.22 2.93
C THR A 30 -6.33 15.73 3.25
N PRO A 31 -5.27 14.89 3.09
CA PRO A 31 -5.33 13.49 3.50
C PRO A 31 -5.79 13.32 4.95
N GLU A 32 -5.30 14.17 5.87
CA GLU A 32 -5.65 14.13 7.29
C GLU A 32 -7.15 14.41 7.52
N GLN A 33 -7.69 15.42 6.84
CA GLN A 33 -9.14 15.73 6.93
C GLN A 33 -9.98 14.57 6.40
N LEU A 34 -9.55 13.92 5.32
CA LEU A 34 -10.25 12.76 4.78
C LEU A 34 -10.26 11.60 5.77
N ILE A 35 -9.10 11.22 6.31
CA ILE A 35 -8.99 10.07 7.23
C ILE A 35 -9.71 10.32 8.55
N GLU A 36 -9.69 11.54 9.09
CA GLU A 36 -10.45 11.91 10.29
C GLU A 36 -11.95 11.74 10.07
N ARG A 37 -12.48 12.24 8.94
CA ARG A 37 -13.88 12.07 8.59
C ARG A 37 -14.26 10.59 8.46
N VAL A 38 -13.48 9.82 7.70
CA VAL A 38 -13.73 8.38 7.47
C VAL A 38 -13.65 7.59 8.78
N HIS A 39 -12.69 7.91 9.65
CA HIS A 39 -12.60 7.30 10.98
C HIS A 39 -13.88 7.52 11.82
N GLY A 40 -14.42 8.74 11.78
CA GLY A 40 -15.69 9.06 12.43
C GLY A 40 -16.89 8.31 11.85
N GLU A 41 -16.93 8.14 10.51
CA GLU A 41 -17.96 7.37 9.82
C GLU A 41 -17.86 5.88 10.20
N HIS A 42 -16.71 5.26 10.11
CA HIS A 42 -16.47 3.86 10.47
C HIS A 42 -16.78 3.58 11.94
N SER A 43 -16.35 4.48 12.86
CA SER A 43 -16.61 4.34 14.29
C SER A 43 -18.12 4.34 14.62
N ARG A 44 -18.89 5.18 13.91
CA ARG A 44 -20.35 5.19 14.03
C ARG A 44 -20.96 3.93 13.47
N ASP A 45 -20.58 3.54 12.26
CA ASP A 45 -21.14 2.39 11.57
C ASP A 45 -20.86 1.10 12.34
N PHE A 46 -19.64 0.89 12.83
CA PHE A 46 -19.31 -0.26 13.67
C PHE A 46 -20.16 -0.32 14.94
N ARG A 47 -20.36 0.81 15.61
CA ARG A 47 -21.23 0.88 16.78
C ARG A 47 -22.68 0.54 16.43
N ASP A 48 -23.19 1.07 15.33
CA ASP A 48 -24.58 0.88 14.89
C ASP A 48 -24.84 -0.56 14.45
N PHE A 49 -23.81 -1.25 13.95
CA PHE A 49 -23.84 -2.71 13.68
C PHE A 49 -23.52 -3.58 14.88
N GLY A 50 -23.30 -3.02 16.06
CA GLY A 50 -23.00 -3.77 17.29
C GLY A 50 -21.60 -4.41 17.30
N VAL A 51 -20.67 -3.92 16.47
CA VAL A 51 -19.28 -4.36 16.49
C VAL A 51 -18.58 -3.70 17.66
N ALA A 52 -18.21 -4.51 18.67
CA ALA A 52 -17.58 -4.04 19.90
C ALA A 52 -16.09 -4.37 19.92
N PHE A 53 -15.28 -3.52 19.31
CA PHE A 53 -13.83 -3.58 19.47
C PHE A 53 -13.42 -3.21 20.89
N ASP A 54 -12.38 -3.88 21.41
CA ASP A 54 -11.72 -3.43 22.64
C ASP A 54 -10.90 -2.17 22.40
N ASN A 55 -10.37 -2.01 21.18
CA ASN A 55 -9.75 -0.78 20.71
C ASN A 55 -9.94 -0.66 19.19
N TYR A 56 -10.45 0.48 18.76
CA TYR A 56 -10.49 0.88 17.35
C TYR A 56 -9.70 2.16 17.18
N HIS A 57 -8.67 2.13 16.35
CA HIS A 57 -7.70 3.21 16.23
C HIS A 57 -7.36 3.53 14.75
N SER A 58 -6.27 4.19 14.52
CA SER A 58 -5.79 4.58 13.20
C SER A 58 -4.31 4.24 13.04
N THR A 59 -3.90 3.82 11.84
CA THR A 59 -2.48 3.69 11.52
C THR A 59 -1.77 5.06 11.42
N HIS A 60 -2.53 6.15 11.28
CA HIS A 60 -2.03 7.52 11.38
C HIS A 60 -2.10 8.01 12.83
N SER A 61 -1.25 7.45 13.68
CA SER A 61 -1.13 7.81 15.09
C SER A 61 0.33 7.89 15.53
N ASP A 62 0.59 8.65 16.57
CA ASP A 62 1.94 8.81 17.11
C ASP A 62 2.50 7.49 17.64
N GLU A 63 1.65 6.64 18.24
CA GLU A 63 2.05 5.32 18.71
C GLU A 63 2.47 4.41 17.56
N ASN A 64 1.67 4.34 16.49
CA ASN A 64 2.01 3.53 15.32
C ASN A 64 3.29 4.03 14.65
N ARG A 65 3.45 5.34 14.54
CA ARG A 65 4.66 5.96 14.00
C ARG A 65 5.89 5.56 14.82
N TRP A 66 5.79 5.67 16.16
CA TRP A 66 6.89 5.33 17.06
C TRP A 66 7.29 3.85 16.89
N TYR A 67 6.32 2.93 16.90
CA TYR A 67 6.61 1.50 16.72
C TYR A 67 7.19 1.19 15.32
N ALA A 68 6.68 1.82 14.28
CA ALA A 68 7.21 1.62 12.92
C ALA A 68 8.66 2.09 12.81
N GLU A 69 8.98 3.26 13.36
CA GLU A 69 10.34 3.80 13.39
C GLU A 69 11.28 2.94 14.26
N ASP A 70 10.83 2.47 15.43
CA ASP A 70 11.61 1.60 16.31
C ASP A 70 11.92 0.25 15.65
N ILE A 71 10.92 -0.41 15.11
CA ILE A 71 11.07 -1.69 14.40
C ILE A 71 12.02 -1.53 13.21
N TYR A 72 11.81 -0.50 12.38
CA TYR A 72 12.68 -0.23 11.23
C TYR A 72 14.13 -0.02 11.66
N THR A 73 14.36 0.80 12.68
CA THR A 73 15.71 1.09 13.21
C THR A 73 16.38 -0.17 13.75
N ARG A 74 15.68 -1.02 14.48
CA ARG A 74 16.21 -2.29 14.98
C ARG A 74 16.55 -3.26 13.85
N LEU A 75 15.72 -3.32 12.81
CA LEU A 75 15.98 -4.16 11.64
C LEU A 75 17.16 -3.64 10.81
N ARG A 76 17.28 -2.33 10.63
CA ARG A 76 18.34 -1.71 9.85
C ARG A 76 19.69 -1.74 10.60
N ASP A 77 19.72 -1.19 11.80
CA ASP A 77 20.97 -0.90 12.53
C ASP A 77 21.38 -2.07 13.43
N GLY A 78 20.44 -2.73 14.08
CA GLY A 78 20.69 -3.85 14.97
C GLY A 78 20.89 -5.17 14.20
N ALA A 79 19.84 -5.62 13.53
CA ALA A 79 19.86 -6.90 12.82
C ALA A 79 20.53 -6.87 11.44
N ARG A 80 20.68 -5.68 10.85
CA ARG A 80 21.19 -5.48 9.48
C ARG A 80 20.43 -6.31 8.45
N LEU A 81 19.10 -6.31 8.56
CA LEU A 81 18.20 -7.05 7.68
C LEU A 81 17.54 -6.17 6.61
N ILE A 82 17.95 -4.92 6.50
CA ILE A 82 17.47 -3.99 5.48
C ILE A 82 18.58 -3.77 4.44
N ASP A 83 18.27 -4.08 3.19
CA ASP A 83 19.09 -3.75 2.02
C ASP A 83 18.51 -2.55 1.29
N THR A 84 19.38 -1.81 0.59
CA THR A 84 18.97 -0.75 -0.34
C THR A 84 19.27 -1.20 -1.76
N ARG A 85 18.29 -1.07 -2.66
CA ARG A 85 18.46 -1.40 -4.09
C ARG A 85 17.81 -0.32 -4.94
N ALA A 86 18.47 0.02 -6.04
CA ALA A 86 17.89 0.84 -7.08
C ALA A 86 16.97 -0.04 -7.94
N ILE A 87 15.74 0.40 -8.14
CA ILE A 87 14.79 -0.24 -9.05
C ILE A 87 14.25 0.77 -10.06
N GLU A 88 13.89 0.28 -11.24
CA GLU A 88 13.17 1.08 -12.23
C GLU A 88 11.66 0.94 -12.04
N GLN A 89 10.97 2.06 -12.01
CA GLN A 89 9.52 2.12 -11.90
C GLN A 89 8.95 3.13 -12.88
N PHE A 90 7.69 2.93 -13.25
CA PHE A 90 6.97 3.92 -14.02
C PHE A 90 6.64 5.16 -13.19
N TYR A 91 6.85 6.32 -13.80
CA TYR A 91 6.61 7.63 -13.23
C TYR A 91 5.67 8.41 -14.14
N ASP A 92 4.64 8.99 -13.56
CA ASP A 92 3.71 9.89 -14.26
C ASP A 92 4.30 11.30 -14.30
N PRO A 93 4.66 11.83 -15.49
CA PRO A 93 5.28 13.15 -15.60
C PRO A 93 4.27 14.30 -15.38
N VAL A 94 2.96 14.04 -15.48
CA VAL A 94 1.90 15.04 -15.28
C VAL A 94 1.55 15.19 -13.82
N LYS A 95 1.44 14.05 -13.10
CA LYS A 95 1.17 14.01 -11.65
C LYS A 95 2.44 14.06 -10.81
N GLU A 96 3.61 14.01 -11.44
CA GLU A 96 4.92 14.04 -10.78
C GLU A 96 5.07 12.97 -9.67
N MET A 97 4.56 11.75 -9.92
CA MET A 97 4.56 10.66 -8.96
C MET A 97 4.94 9.32 -9.58
N PHE A 98 5.52 8.43 -8.79
CA PHE A 98 5.66 7.02 -9.15
C PHE A 98 4.30 6.34 -9.18
N LEU A 99 4.11 5.45 -10.15
CA LEU A 99 2.85 4.74 -10.33
C LEU A 99 2.92 3.37 -9.64
N PRO A 100 2.15 3.15 -8.57
CA PRO A 100 1.86 1.81 -8.07
C PRO A 100 1.18 0.94 -9.13
N ASP A 101 1.26 -0.37 -8.99
CA ASP A 101 0.78 -1.35 -9.97
C ASP A 101 -0.67 -1.12 -10.42
N ARG A 102 -1.53 -0.66 -9.52
CA ARG A 102 -2.95 -0.36 -9.81
C ARG A 102 -3.20 1.00 -10.46
N PHE A 103 -2.18 1.83 -10.58
CA PHE A 103 -2.28 3.14 -11.23
C PHE A 103 -1.57 3.18 -12.59
N ILE A 104 -1.11 2.02 -13.05
CA ILE A 104 -0.62 1.84 -14.40
C ILE A 104 -1.46 0.77 -15.10
N LYS A 105 -1.81 1.04 -16.34
CA LYS A 105 -2.53 0.13 -17.21
C LYS A 105 -1.86 0.02 -18.56
N GLY A 106 -2.15 -1.07 -19.26
CA GLY A 106 -1.62 -1.32 -20.60
C GLY A 106 -2.15 -2.62 -21.18
N GLU A 107 -1.49 -3.11 -22.21
CA GLU A 107 -1.81 -4.38 -22.82
C GLU A 107 -1.04 -5.51 -22.12
N CYS A 108 -1.72 -6.61 -21.84
CA CYS A 108 -1.12 -7.80 -21.26
C CYS A 108 0.04 -8.32 -22.14
N PRO A 109 1.25 -8.54 -21.60
CA PRO A 109 2.37 -9.07 -22.39
C PRO A 109 2.14 -10.48 -22.91
N LYS A 110 1.24 -11.27 -22.28
CA LYS A 110 0.97 -12.68 -22.63
C LYS A 110 -0.14 -12.83 -23.65
N CYS A 111 -1.34 -12.28 -23.40
CA CYS A 111 -2.50 -12.49 -24.27
C CYS A 111 -2.88 -11.27 -25.12
N GLY A 112 -2.27 -10.09 -24.90
CA GLY A 112 -2.57 -8.87 -25.65
C GLY A 112 -3.86 -8.17 -25.24
N ALA A 113 -4.55 -8.63 -24.18
CA ALA A 113 -5.75 -7.96 -23.68
C ALA A 113 -5.42 -6.53 -23.25
N ALA A 114 -6.22 -5.58 -23.72
CA ALA A 114 -6.05 -4.17 -23.39
C ALA A 114 -6.54 -3.84 -21.98
N ASP A 115 -6.14 -2.69 -21.46
CA ASP A 115 -6.63 -2.09 -20.21
C ASP A 115 -6.36 -2.94 -18.94
N GLN A 116 -5.28 -3.71 -18.95
CA GLN A 116 -4.89 -4.56 -17.82
C GLN A 116 -4.00 -3.81 -16.82
N TYR A 117 -4.10 -4.15 -15.53
CA TYR A 117 -3.29 -3.57 -14.46
C TYR A 117 -1.82 -4.01 -14.51
N GLY A 118 -0.96 -3.32 -13.73
CA GLY A 118 0.49 -3.50 -13.77
C GLY A 118 1.02 -4.79 -13.17
N ASP A 119 0.21 -5.56 -12.46
CA ASP A 119 0.61 -6.76 -11.73
C ASP A 119 0.00 -8.05 -12.28
N ASN A 120 -1.19 -7.97 -12.89
CA ASN A 120 -1.90 -9.15 -13.36
C ASN A 120 -2.88 -8.85 -14.51
N CYS A 121 -3.19 -9.89 -15.27
CA CYS A 121 -4.18 -9.85 -16.33
C CYS A 121 -5.51 -10.47 -15.87
N GLU A 122 -6.58 -9.69 -15.86
CA GLU A 122 -7.92 -10.16 -15.49
C GLU A 122 -8.51 -11.13 -16.53
N VAL A 123 -7.99 -11.14 -17.77
CA VAL A 123 -8.50 -11.99 -18.86
C VAL A 123 -7.84 -13.37 -18.86
N CYS A 124 -6.51 -13.45 -18.72
CA CYS A 124 -5.79 -14.73 -18.80
C CYS A 124 -5.15 -15.18 -17.48
N GLY A 125 -5.26 -14.39 -16.40
CA GLY A 125 -4.71 -14.71 -15.09
C GLY A 125 -3.18 -14.64 -14.99
N ALA A 126 -2.49 -14.14 -16.01
CA ALA A 126 -1.03 -14.07 -16.00
C ALA A 126 -0.56 -12.94 -15.05
N ALA A 127 0.42 -13.25 -14.19
CA ALA A 127 1.17 -12.25 -13.43
C ALA A 127 2.41 -11.80 -14.21
N TYR A 128 2.79 -10.54 -14.06
CA TYR A 128 3.94 -9.91 -14.71
C TYR A 128 4.38 -8.67 -13.94
N ALA A 129 5.58 -8.16 -14.22
CA ALA A 129 6.01 -6.88 -13.67
C ALA A 129 5.37 -5.72 -14.46
N PRO A 130 5.09 -4.56 -13.82
CA PRO A 130 4.51 -3.39 -14.50
C PRO A 130 5.27 -2.97 -15.75
N THR A 131 6.59 -3.12 -15.72
CA THR A 131 7.49 -2.78 -16.84
C THR A 131 7.36 -3.70 -18.07
N GLU A 132 6.67 -4.84 -17.93
CA GLU A 132 6.40 -5.77 -19.03
C GLU A 132 5.13 -5.41 -19.82
N LEU A 133 4.27 -4.51 -19.29
CA LEU A 133 3.08 -4.03 -20.01
C LEU A 133 3.46 -3.40 -21.35
N LYS A 134 2.68 -3.73 -22.37
CA LYS A 134 2.77 -3.06 -23.67
C LYS A 134 1.87 -1.83 -23.67
N ASN A 135 2.32 -0.77 -24.37
CA ASN A 135 1.59 0.50 -24.46
C ASN A 135 1.09 1.01 -23.10
N PRO A 136 1.97 1.11 -22.06
CA PRO A 136 1.55 1.51 -20.73
C PRO A 136 1.07 2.96 -20.71
N TYR A 137 0.05 3.24 -19.87
CA TYR A 137 -0.44 4.58 -19.57
C TYR A 137 -0.80 4.73 -18.09
N SER A 138 -0.72 5.96 -17.59
CA SER A 138 -1.16 6.27 -16.24
C SER A 138 -2.68 6.20 -16.12
N ALA A 139 -3.21 5.38 -15.23
CA ALA A 139 -4.64 5.35 -14.93
C ALA A 139 -5.13 6.62 -14.22
N VAL A 140 -4.21 7.47 -13.74
CA VAL A 140 -4.52 8.69 -13.00
C VAL A 140 -4.65 9.89 -13.95
N SER A 141 -3.69 10.07 -14.86
CA SER A 141 -3.64 11.23 -15.75
C SER A 141 -3.89 10.88 -17.23
N GLY A 142 -3.84 9.61 -17.61
CA GLY A 142 -3.85 9.16 -19.01
C GLY A 142 -2.52 9.36 -19.74
N ALA A 143 -1.52 9.96 -19.10
CA ALA A 143 -0.24 10.25 -19.73
C ALA A 143 0.56 8.97 -19.97
N LYS A 144 1.45 9.02 -20.98
CA LYS A 144 2.45 7.99 -21.18
C LYS A 144 3.50 8.10 -20.07
N PRO A 145 3.68 7.05 -19.24
CA PRO A 145 4.65 7.10 -18.16
C PRO A 145 6.07 6.97 -18.68
N VAL A 146 7.02 7.45 -17.89
CA VAL A 146 8.46 7.31 -18.13
C VAL A 146 9.08 6.42 -17.07
N LEU A 147 10.13 5.68 -17.40
CA LEU A 147 10.89 4.93 -16.40
C LEU A 147 11.81 5.87 -15.63
N LYS A 148 11.79 5.76 -14.31
CA LYS A 148 12.72 6.44 -13.42
C LYS A 148 13.27 5.43 -12.42
N THR A 149 14.55 5.60 -12.08
CA THR A 149 15.20 4.82 -11.03
C THR A 149 14.99 5.49 -9.68
N SER A 150 14.68 4.69 -8.67
CA SER A 150 14.62 5.13 -7.27
C SER A 150 15.24 4.08 -6.35
N GLU A 151 15.77 4.53 -5.22
CA GLU A 151 16.28 3.63 -4.19
C GLU A 151 15.13 3.15 -3.30
N HIS A 152 15.09 1.83 -3.08
CA HIS A 152 14.09 1.18 -2.24
C HIS A 152 14.75 0.33 -1.15
N TYR A 153 14.10 0.29 -0.01
CA TYR A 153 14.51 -0.55 1.11
C TYR A 153 13.83 -1.91 1.02
N PHE A 154 14.63 -2.97 1.18
CA PHE A 154 14.17 -4.35 1.12
C PHE A 154 14.48 -5.07 2.43
N PHE A 155 13.47 -5.67 3.04
CA PHE A 155 13.67 -6.57 4.15
C PHE A 155 14.16 -7.93 3.64
N ARG A 156 15.29 -8.42 4.19
CA ARG A 156 15.89 -9.72 3.82
C ARG A 156 15.15 -10.88 4.49
N LEU A 157 13.90 -11.12 4.05
CA LEU A 157 13.05 -12.17 4.62
C LEU A 157 13.64 -13.58 4.49
N SER A 158 14.48 -13.83 3.45
CA SER A 158 15.17 -15.11 3.23
C SER A 158 16.47 -15.25 4.03
N ASP A 159 16.86 -14.28 4.86
CA ASP A 159 17.99 -14.44 5.78
C ASP A 159 17.69 -15.60 6.76
N PRO A 160 18.65 -16.52 7.02
CA PRO A 160 18.42 -17.64 7.94
C PRO A 160 17.85 -17.24 9.30
N ARG A 161 18.26 -16.10 9.84
CA ARG A 161 17.74 -15.58 11.12
C ARG A 161 16.26 -15.17 11.04
N ALA A 162 15.81 -14.66 9.90
CA ALA A 162 14.41 -14.32 9.69
C ALA A 162 13.57 -15.60 9.48
N VAL A 163 14.10 -16.57 8.75
CA VAL A 163 13.44 -17.88 8.52
C VAL A 163 13.33 -18.68 9.81
N GLU A 164 14.37 -18.66 10.67
CA GLU A 164 14.35 -19.35 11.97
C GLU A 164 13.33 -18.74 12.94
N PHE A 165 13.09 -17.42 12.85
CA PHE A 165 12.11 -16.72 13.67
C PHE A 165 10.66 -17.05 13.28
N LEU A 166 10.37 -17.34 12.02
CA LEU A 166 9.03 -17.67 11.50
C LEU A 166 8.65 -19.13 11.78
#